data_3109dc958d29c62d4262fe39e97df188
#
_entry.id   3109dc958d29c62d4262fe39e97df188
#
_cell.length_a   1.000
_cell.length_b   1.000
_cell.length_c   1.000
_cell.angle_alpha   90.00
_cell.angle_beta   90.00
_cell.angle_gamma   90.00
#
_symmetry.space_group_name_H-M   'P 1'
#
loop_
_entity.id
_entity.type
_entity.pdbx_description
1 polymer ?
#
loop_
_entity_poly.entity_id
_entity_poly.type
_entity_poly.pdbx_seq_one_letter_code
_entity_poly.pdbx_strand_id
1 'polypeptide(L)'
;YQLKSDEKLQIASLTKIMTVITAIENNDDLEKKVEITKEMLKGIEEYTQVGFKVGDTPTIKDLLYGSMLPSGADAVNALAISTSGSISKFVDLMNKEASKLKLKNTHFDNPVGMDSDNNYSTTSDIAKLLIYSLKNKTFKEVFTAKEYKIDAINKIVKTTLMSYSRSYGLDISNITGAKSGFTDGAGLCLA
;
A
#
# COMPACT_ATOMS: atom_id res chain seq x y z
N TYR A 1 -24.85 -6.14 4.06
CA TYR A 1 -24.78 -7.19 3.04
C TYR A 1 -23.42 -7.86 3.10
N GLN A 2 -23.37 -9.17 3.21
CA GLN A 2 -22.14 -9.97 3.23
C GLN A 2 -22.27 -11.10 2.19
N LEU A 3 -21.28 -11.22 1.33
CA LEU A 3 -21.18 -12.30 0.36
C LEU A 3 -19.78 -12.89 0.47
N LYS A 4 -19.68 -14.16 0.94
CA LYS A 4 -18.41 -14.89 1.10
C LYS A 4 -17.34 -14.09 1.88
N SER A 5 -17.77 -13.33 2.91
CA SER A 5 -16.94 -12.34 3.59
C SER A 5 -15.72 -12.90 4.32
N ASP A 6 -15.71 -14.20 4.57
CA ASP A 6 -14.65 -14.92 5.30
C ASP A 6 -13.86 -15.89 4.40
N GLU A 7 -14.09 -15.87 3.08
CA GLU A 7 -13.29 -16.60 2.11
C GLU A 7 -11.89 -15.99 2.00
N LYS A 8 -10.85 -16.81 2.20
CA LYS A 8 -9.45 -16.38 2.07
C LYS A 8 -9.09 -16.28 0.60
N LEU A 9 -8.66 -15.12 0.18
CA LEU A 9 -8.25 -14.83 -1.19
C LEU A 9 -6.91 -14.08 -1.19
N GLN A 10 -6.17 -14.22 -2.25
CA GLN A 10 -5.08 -13.31 -2.54
C GLN A 10 -5.67 -11.91 -2.77
N ILE A 11 -4.99 -10.87 -2.33
CA ILE A 11 -5.57 -9.52 -2.23
C ILE A 11 -4.81 -8.47 -3.05
N ALA A 12 -3.80 -8.91 -3.80
CA ALA A 12 -2.99 -8.02 -4.62
C ALA A 12 -2.56 -6.76 -3.84
N SER A 13 -2.61 -5.60 -4.47
CA SER A 13 -2.21 -4.33 -3.87
C SER A 13 -3.10 -3.80 -2.73
N LEU A 14 -4.17 -4.50 -2.33
CA LEU A 14 -4.86 -4.17 -1.09
C LEU A 14 -3.95 -4.39 0.13
N THR A 15 -2.94 -5.25 0.01
CA THR A 15 -1.83 -5.42 0.96
C THR A 15 -1.23 -4.07 1.40
N LYS A 16 -1.16 -3.09 0.48
CA LYS A 16 -0.57 -1.76 0.76
C LYS A 16 -1.36 -0.94 1.78
N ILE A 17 -2.60 -1.30 2.08
CA ILE A 17 -3.36 -0.71 3.19
C ILE A 17 -2.65 -1.03 4.51
N MET A 18 -2.30 -2.31 4.73
CA MET A 18 -1.52 -2.73 5.90
C MET A 18 -0.11 -2.12 5.87
N THR A 19 0.55 -2.13 4.73
CA THR A 19 1.89 -1.55 4.57
C THR A 19 1.94 -0.09 5.01
N VAL A 20 1.01 0.73 4.52
CA VAL A 20 1.00 2.17 4.79
C VAL A 20 0.69 2.45 6.26
N ILE A 21 -0.31 1.78 6.87
CA ILE A 21 -0.61 2.00 8.29
C ILE A 21 0.52 1.50 9.20
N THR A 22 1.12 0.35 8.89
CA THR A 22 2.27 -0.17 9.64
C THR A 22 3.44 0.81 9.58
N ALA A 23 3.74 1.37 8.42
CA ALA A 23 4.81 2.35 8.28
C ALA A 23 4.53 3.63 9.07
N ILE A 24 3.31 4.15 9.02
CA ILE A 24 2.92 5.36 9.77
C ILE A 24 3.10 5.14 11.28
N GLU A 25 2.71 3.98 11.80
CA GLU A 25 2.78 3.68 13.23
C GLU A 25 4.19 3.36 13.73
N ASN A 26 5.15 3.17 12.82
CA ASN A 26 6.55 2.87 13.16
C ASN A 26 7.55 3.95 12.68
N ASN A 27 7.07 5.13 12.29
CA ASN A 27 7.91 6.28 11.96
C ASN A 27 7.39 7.53 12.66
N ASP A 28 8.20 8.11 13.55
CA ASP A 28 7.87 9.33 14.29
C ASP A 28 8.05 10.59 13.44
N ASP A 29 8.92 10.56 12.44
CA ASP A 29 9.23 11.68 11.54
C ASP A 29 8.96 11.30 10.08
N LEU A 30 7.85 11.79 9.56
CA LEU A 30 7.45 11.55 8.17
C LEU A 30 8.20 12.43 7.15
N GLU A 31 8.85 13.48 7.58
CA GLU A 31 9.69 14.35 6.72
C GLU A 31 11.14 13.84 6.65
N LYS A 32 11.48 12.79 7.40
CA LYS A 32 12.77 12.11 7.30
C LYS A 32 13.03 11.65 5.88
N LYS A 33 14.18 12.06 5.34
CA LYS A 33 14.65 11.66 4.00
C LYS A 33 15.20 10.23 4.01
N VAL A 34 14.91 9.50 2.95
CA VAL A 34 15.36 8.14 2.68
C VAL A 34 16.14 8.14 1.38
N GLU A 35 17.42 7.76 1.40
CA GLU A 35 18.18 7.55 0.18
C GLU A 35 17.80 6.22 -0.46
N ILE A 36 17.32 6.26 -1.70
CA ILE A 36 16.93 5.06 -2.46
C ILE A 36 18.19 4.25 -2.81
N THR A 37 18.20 3.00 -2.39
CA THR A 37 19.28 2.07 -2.66
C THR A 37 18.91 1.06 -3.75
N LYS A 38 19.93 0.37 -4.30
CA LYS A 38 19.72 -0.69 -5.29
C LYS A 38 18.86 -1.85 -4.71
N GLU A 39 19.01 -2.14 -3.43
CA GLU A 39 18.25 -3.18 -2.74
C GLU A 39 16.74 -2.88 -2.72
N MET A 40 16.35 -1.62 -2.50
CA MET A 40 14.95 -1.17 -2.48
C MET A 40 14.25 -1.34 -3.83
N LEU A 41 15.01 -1.35 -4.92
CA LEU A 41 14.50 -1.48 -6.30
C LEU A 41 14.58 -2.91 -6.85
N LYS A 42 15.00 -3.88 -6.05
CA LYS A 42 15.18 -5.25 -6.50
C LYS A 42 13.88 -6.06 -6.43
N GLY A 43 13.61 -6.86 -7.48
CA GLY A 43 12.51 -7.83 -7.50
C GLY A 43 11.12 -7.22 -7.69
N ILE A 44 11.06 -6.01 -8.25
CA ILE A 44 9.83 -5.28 -8.49
C ILE A 44 9.66 -4.83 -9.96
N GLU A 45 10.48 -5.35 -10.84
CA GLU A 45 10.61 -4.90 -12.23
C GLU A 45 9.30 -5.04 -13.02
N GLU A 46 8.49 -6.04 -12.70
CA GLU A 46 7.21 -6.33 -13.35
C GLU A 46 6.01 -5.62 -12.69
N TYR A 47 6.24 -4.88 -11.60
CA TYR A 47 5.17 -4.21 -10.86
C TYR A 47 5.13 -2.71 -11.18
N THR A 48 3.98 -2.10 -10.92
CA THR A 48 3.84 -0.63 -11.03
C THR A 48 4.84 0.07 -10.13
N GLN A 49 5.54 1.06 -10.67
CA GLN A 49 6.56 1.83 -9.97
C GLN A 49 6.26 3.34 -10.04
N VAL A 50 6.64 4.06 -8.99
CA VAL A 50 6.70 5.53 -9.01
C VAL A 50 7.77 5.99 -9.98
N GLY A 51 8.90 5.28 -10.02
CA GLY A 51 10.04 5.54 -10.89
C GLY A 51 11.21 6.17 -10.16
N PHE A 52 11.37 5.87 -8.87
CA PHE A 52 12.56 6.23 -8.11
C PHE A 52 13.82 5.58 -8.67
N LYS A 53 14.93 6.29 -8.55
CA LYS A 53 16.27 5.83 -8.96
C LYS A 53 17.19 5.78 -7.74
N VAL A 54 18.24 4.97 -7.84
CA VAL A 54 19.30 4.94 -6.82
C VAL A 54 19.88 6.34 -6.64
N GLY A 55 19.94 6.79 -5.38
CA GLY A 55 20.40 8.12 -5.00
C GLY A 55 19.31 9.18 -4.87
N ASP A 56 18.07 8.93 -5.33
CA ASP A 56 16.95 9.80 -5.01
C ASP A 56 16.71 9.84 -3.49
N THR A 57 16.24 10.97 -2.98
CA THR A 57 16.06 11.17 -1.54
C THR A 57 14.64 11.62 -1.18
N PRO A 58 13.60 10.79 -1.45
CA PRO A 58 12.24 11.08 -1.00
C PRO A 58 12.13 11.10 0.53
N THR A 59 11.10 11.76 1.05
CA THR A 59 10.72 11.63 2.45
C THR A 59 9.90 10.36 2.70
N ILE A 60 9.77 9.93 3.96
CA ILE A 60 8.82 8.86 4.34
C ILE A 60 7.42 9.21 3.84
N LYS A 61 7.00 10.45 3.94
CA LYS A 61 5.72 10.95 3.42
C LYS A 61 5.59 10.75 1.91
N ASP A 62 6.62 11.08 1.13
CA ASP A 62 6.63 10.83 -0.31
C ASP A 62 6.43 9.33 -0.63
N LEU A 63 7.08 8.46 0.17
CA LEU A 63 6.96 7.01 0.02
C LEU A 63 5.56 6.50 0.39
N LEU A 64 4.89 7.07 1.41
CA LEU A 64 3.50 6.74 1.74
C LEU A 64 2.57 7.05 0.57
N TYR A 65 2.65 8.26 0.00
CA TYR A 65 1.85 8.65 -1.14
C TYR A 65 2.19 7.85 -2.40
N GLY A 66 3.48 7.59 -2.66
CA GLY A 66 3.95 6.75 -3.76
C GLY A 66 3.45 5.30 -3.66
N SER A 67 3.36 4.76 -2.44
CA SER A 67 2.83 3.42 -2.18
C SER A 67 1.32 3.34 -2.39
N MET A 68 0.58 4.34 -1.93
CA MET A 68 -0.89 4.31 -1.92
C MET A 68 -1.48 4.73 -3.26
N LEU A 69 -1.13 5.90 -3.80
CA LEU A 69 -1.82 6.50 -4.94
C LEU A 69 -1.56 5.75 -6.24
N PRO A 70 -0.33 5.67 -6.78
CA PRO A 70 -0.04 4.92 -7.99
C PRO A 70 0.20 3.44 -7.74
N SER A 71 0.17 3.00 -6.49
CA SER A 71 0.47 1.61 -6.11
C SER A 71 1.94 1.21 -6.35
N GLY A 72 2.89 2.15 -6.22
CA GLY A 72 4.30 1.96 -6.57
C GLY A 72 5.02 0.94 -5.68
N ALA A 73 5.54 -0.13 -6.28
CA ALA A 73 6.27 -1.19 -5.58
C ALA A 73 7.64 -0.70 -5.07
N ASP A 74 8.29 0.19 -5.81
CA ASP A 74 9.54 0.85 -5.44
C ASP A 74 9.37 1.71 -4.17
N ALA A 75 8.28 2.49 -4.09
CA ALA A 75 7.94 3.24 -2.89
C ALA A 75 7.67 2.31 -1.70
N VAL A 76 6.97 1.19 -1.91
CA VAL A 76 6.66 0.19 -0.88
C VAL A 76 7.94 -0.44 -0.32
N ASN A 77 8.83 -0.92 -1.18
CA ASN A 77 10.08 -1.54 -0.73
C ASN A 77 10.97 -0.53 0.02
N ALA A 78 11.09 0.70 -0.51
CA ALA A 78 11.83 1.76 0.15
C ALA A 78 11.23 2.09 1.54
N LEU A 79 9.91 2.19 1.64
CA LEU A 79 9.17 2.43 2.88
C LEU A 79 9.42 1.29 3.89
N ALA A 80 9.30 0.04 3.46
CA ALA A 80 9.48 -1.13 4.31
C ALA A 80 10.92 -1.22 4.86
N ILE A 81 11.91 -1.11 3.99
CA ILE A 81 13.33 -1.20 4.37
C ILE A 81 13.73 -0.03 5.27
N SER A 82 13.32 1.20 4.95
CA SER A 82 13.63 2.37 5.77
C SER A 82 12.98 2.34 7.16
N THR A 83 11.81 1.72 7.29
CA THR A 83 11.09 1.59 8.56
C THR A 83 11.70 0.53 9.48
N SER A 84 12.11 -0.61 8.94
CA SER A 84 12.49 -1.78 9.76
C SER A 84 13.86 -2.39 9.47
N GLY A 85 14.55 -1.88 8.45
CA GLY A 85 15.88 -2.35 8.01
C GLY A 85 15.84 -3.50 7.01
N SER A 86 14.71 -4.18 6.81
CA SER A 86 14.55 -5.22 5.77
C SER A 86 13.08 -5.54 5.48
N ILE A 87 12.82 -6.10 4.30
CA ILE A 87 11.46 -6.57 3.92
C ILE A 87 10.94 -7.59 4.94
N SER A 88 11.77 -8.58 5.33
CA SER A 88 11.34 -9.63 6.28
C SER A 88 10.90 -9.03 7.62
N LYS A 89 11.71 -8.14 8.22
CA LYS A 89 11.34 -7.49 9.48
C LYS A 89 10.10 -6.63 9.35
N PHE A 90 9.89 -6.01 8.18
CA PHE A 90 8.68 -5.24 7.94
C PHE A 90 7.43 -6.13 7.85
N VAL A 91 7.55 -7.29 7.19
CA VAL A 91 6.48 -8.30 7.14
C VAL A 91 6.13 -8.81 8.54
N ASP A 92 7.12 -9.00 9.41
CA ASP A 92 6.88 -9.35 10.83
C ASP A 92 6.05 -8.26 11.54
N LEU A 93 6.33 -6.96 11.28
CA LEU A 93 5.52 -5.86 11.81
C LEU A 93 4.09 -5.89 11.27
N MET A 94 3.90 -6.13 9.97
CA MET A 94 2.57 -6.25 9.36
C MET A 94 1.75 -7.38 10.00
N ASN A 95 2.35 -8.56 10.20
CA ASN A 95 1.67 -9.71 10.82
C ASN A 95 1.41 -9.49 12.32
N LYS A 96 2.30 -8.79 13.01
CA LYS A 96 2.06 -8.35 14.40
C LYS A 96 0.85 -7.41 14.47
N GLU A 97 0.75 -6.45 13.55
CA GLU A 97 -0.40 -5.54 13.49
C GLU A 97 -1.69 -6.28 13.12
N ALA A 98 -1.65 -7.22 12.16
CA ALA A 98 -2.79 -8.08 11.83
C ALA A 98 -3.30 -8.85 13.06
N SER A 99 -2.39 -9.40 13.87
CA SER A 99 -2.71 -10.10 15.12
C SER A 99 -3.33 -9.17 16.16
N LYS A 100 -2.78 -7.96 16.36
CA LYS A 100 -3.29 -6.92 17.26
C LYS A 100 -4.72 -6.51 16.87
N LEU A 101 -4.99 -6.37 15.57
CA LEU A 101 -6.31 -6.05 15.02
C LEU A 101 -7.27 -7.24 14.96
N LYS A 102 -6.82 -8.42 15.37
CA LYS A 102 -7.59 -9.67 15.35
C LYS A 102 -8.11 -10.04 13.93
N LEU A 103 -7.27 -9.81 12.93
CA LEU A 103 -7.52 -10.22 11.54
C LEU A 103 -7.23 -11.72 11.42
N LYS A 104 -8.21 -12.55 11.76
CA LYS A 104 -8.01 -14.00 11.98
C LYS A 104 -7.71 -14.79 10.70
N ASN A 105 -8.11 -14.25 9.56
CA ASN A 105 -7.98 -14.89 8.27
C ASN A 105 -7.06 -14.10 7.33
N THR A 106 -6.06 -13.41 7.91
CA THR A 106 -5.12 -12.56 7.18
C THR A 106 -3.70 -12.95 7.52
N HIS A 107 -2.87 -13.04 6.50
CA HIS A 107 -1.42 -13.20 6.62
C HIS A 107 -0.72 -12.48 5.48
N PHE A 108 0.43 -11.90 5.77
CA PHE A 108 1.27 -11.20 4.80
C PHE A 108 2.63 -11.90 4.73
N ASP A 109 3.17 -12.08 3.53
CA ASP A 109 4.54 -12.53 3.31
C ASP A 109 5.37 -11.54 2.48
N ASN A 110 4.72 -10.52 1.93
CA ASN A 110 5.39 -9.39 1.29
C ASN A 110 4.57 -8.09 1.46
N PRO A 111 5.21 -6.91 1.40
CA PRO A 111 4.52 -5.64 1.60
C PRO A 111 3.87 -5.07 0.32
N VAL A 112 4.17 -5.63 -0.85
CA VAL A 112 3.73 -5.14 -2.17
C VAL A 112 2.37 -5.70 -2.57
N GLY A 113 2.06 -6.93 -2.17
CA GLY A 113 0.89 -7.68 -2.62
C GLY A 113 1.18 -8.51 -3.87
N MET A 114 2.40 -9.06 -3.95
CA MET A 114 2.77 -10.08 -4.92
C MET A 114 1.99 -11.37 -4.62
N ASP A 115 1.68 -12.12 -5.67
CA ASP A 115 1.00 -13.40 -5.53
C ASP A 115 1.84 -14.38 -4.71
N SER A 116 1.21 -14.95 -3.70
CA SER A 116 1.76 -15.99 -2.85
C SER A 116 0.61 -16.67 -2.09
N ASP A 117 0.71 -17.95 -1.89
CA ASP A 117 -0.26 -18.73 -1.09
C ASP A 117 -0.31 -18.26 0.37
N ASN A 118 0.75 -17.60 0.83
CA ASN A 118 0.85 -17.06 2.19
C ASN A 118 0.50 -15.56 2.29
N ASN A 119 0.13 -14.92 1.18
CA ASN A 119 -0.29 -13.51 1.18
C ASN A 119 -1.79 -13.40 0.89
N TYR A 120 -2.61 -13.54 1.92
CA TYR A 120 -4.06 -13.61 1.80
C TYR A 120 -4.79 -12.79 2.87
N SER A 121 -6.04 -12.48 2.58
CA SER A 121 -6.99 -11.90 3.54
C SER A 121 -8.43 -12.27 3.17
N THR A 122 -9.38 -11.69 3.86
CA THR A 122 -10.81 -11.78 3.58
C THR A 122 -11.41 -10.39 3.45
N THR A 123 -12.57 -10.27 2.80
CA THR A 123 -13.27 -8.97 2.71
C THR A 123 -13.65 -8.43 4.08
N SER A 124 -13.98 -9.33 5.02
CA SER A 124 -14.28 -8.99 6.43
C SER A 124 -13.04 -8.39 7.14
N ASP A 125 -11.87 -8.98 6.97
CA ASP A 125 -10.65 -8.52 7.61
C ASP A 125 -10.11 -7.23 6.96
N ILE A 126 -10.18 -7.10 5.63
CA ILE A 126 -9.83 -5.85 4.93
C ILE A 126 -10.75 -4.70 5.38
N ALA A 127 -12.05 -4.95 5.55
CA ALA A 127 -12.96 -3.92 6.07
C ALA A 127 -12.57 -3.48 7.49
N LYS A 128 -12.22 -4.41 8.39
CA LYS A 128 -11.74 -4.09 9.75
C LYS A 128 -10.43 -3.29 9.71
N LEU A 129 -9.48 -3.71 8.87
CA LEU A 129 -8.22 -3.00 8.68
C LEU A 129 -8.45 -1.57 8.19
N LEU A 130 -9.32 -1.38 7.20
CA LEU A 130 -9.61 -0.06 6.65
C LEU A 130 -10.31 0.84 7.68
N ILE A 131 -11.30 0.31 8.43
CA ILE A 131 -11.97 1.04 9.51
C ILE A 131 -10.97 1.49 10.59
N TYR A 132 -10.00 0.64 10.93
CA TYR A 132 -8.94 1.00 11.86
C TYR A 132 -8.04 2.08 11.29
N SER A 133 -7.53 1.88 10.08
CA SER A 133 -6.57 2.77 9.44
C SER A 133 -7.15 4.18 9.20
N LEU A 134 -8.43 4.29 8.84
CA LEU A 134 -9.09 5.58 8.61
C LEU A 134 -9.29 6.44 9.89
N LYS A 135 -9.07 5.88 11.08
CA LYS A 135 -9.01 6.66 12.33
C LYS A 135 -7.69 7.42 12.48
N ASN A 136 -6.64 6.95 11.82
CA ASN A 136 -5.36 7.64 11.77
C ASN A 136 -5.45 8.79 10.75
N LYS A 137 -5.16 10.02 11.23
CA LYS A 137 -5.27 11.25 10.41
C LYS A 137 -4.38 11.19 9.16
N THR A 138 -3.12 10.81 9.33
CA THR A 138 -2.15 10.70 8.23
C THR A 138 -2.57 9.66 7.22
N PHE A 139 -2.99 8.47 7.68
CA PHE A 139 -3.49 7.44 6.77
C PHE A 139 -4.69 7.94 5.97
N LYS A 140 -5.65 8.59 6.64
CA LYS A 140 -6.83 9.15 5.98
C LYS A 140 -6.45 10.18 4.92
N GLU A 141 -5.52 11.10 5.21
CA GLU A 141 -5.03 12.08 4.26
C GLU A 141 -4.42 11.41 3.01
N VAL A 142 -3.54 10.41 3.21
CA VAL A 142 -2.90 9.67 2.12
C VAL A 142 -3.93 8.88 1.30
N PHE A 143 -4.84 8.17 1.97
CA PHE A 143 -5.82 7.29 1.32
C PHE A 143 -6.86 8.05 0.50
N THR A 144 -7.26 9.25 0.94
CA THR A 144 -8.28 10.07 0.26
C THR A 144 -7.71 11.07 -0.73
N ALA A 145 -6.38 11.21 -0.81
CA ALA A 145 -5.73 12.11 -1.76
C ALA A 145 -5.97 11.65 -3.20
N LYS A 146 -6.27 12.59 -4.07
CA LYS A 146 -6.42 12.32 -5.52
C LYS A 146 -5.08 12.38 -6.24
N GLU A 147 -4.21 13.27 -5.81
CA GLU A 147 -2.86 13.44 -6.34
C GLU A 147 -1.92 13.98 -5.27
N TYR A 148 -0.63 13.79 -5.47
CA TYR A 148 0.44 14.30 -4.61
C TYR A 148 1.70 14.54 -5.43
N LYS A 149 2.42 15.64 -5.15
CA LYS A 149 3.70 15.95 -5.79
C LYS A 149 4.85 15.41 -4.95
N ILE A 150 5.63 14.51 -5.52
CA ILE A 150 6.88 14.02 -4.94
C ILE A 150 8.01 14.95 -5.42
N ASP A 151 8.46 15.82 -4.53
CA ASP A 151 9.44 16.85 -4.89
C ASP A 151 10.81 16.25 -5.20
N ALA A 152 11.22 15.18 -4.54
CA ALA A 152 12.51 14.51 -4.74
C ALA A 152 12.76 14.11 -6.20
N ILE A 153 11.72 13.84 -6.98
CA ILE A 153 11.81 13.44 -8.40
C ILE A 153 10.96 14.33 -9.32
N ASN A 154 10.46 15.44 -8.77
CA ASN A 154 9.58 16.39 -9.47
C ASN A 154 8.42 15.72 -10.23
N LYS A 155 7.71 14.77 -9.58
CA LYS A 155 6.65 13.97 -10.20
C LYS A 155 5.34 14.09 -9.43
N ILE A 156 4.23 14.29 -10.16
CA ILE A 156 2.89 14.19 -9.59
C ILE A 156 2.40 12.75 -9.75
N VAL A 157 2.09 12.10 -8.63
CA VAL A 157 1.44 10.80 -8.59
C VAL A 157 -0.05 10.95 -8.36
N LYS A 158 -0.86 10.07 -8.96
CA LYS A 158 -2.32 10.13 -8.89
C LYS A 158 -2.90 8.80 -8.44
N THR A 159 -4.06 8.85 -7.77
CA THR A 159 -4.76 7.62 -7.39
C THR A 159 -5.17 6.82 -8.62
N THR A 160 -5.03 5.50 -8.53
CA THR A 160 -5.48 4.56 -9.58
C THR A 160 -6.98 4.66 -9.84
N LEU A 161 -7.78 5.09 -8.85
CA LEU A 161 -9.22 5.33 -9.01
C LEU A 161 -9.53 6.30 -10.16
N MET A 162 -8.70 7.34 -10.36
CA MET A 162 -8.88 8.29 -11.47
C MET A 162 -8.66 7.63 -12.83
N SER A 163 -7.77 6.65 -12.92
CA SER A 163 -7.55 5.89 -14.15
C SER A 163 -8.75 4.99 -14.44
N TYR A 164 -9.30 4.30 -13.45
CA TYR A 164 -10.51 3.50 -13.60
C TYR A 164 -11.73 4.33 -13.99
N SER A 165 -11.93 5.49 -13.35
CA SER A 165 -13.00 6.42 -13.74
C SER A 165 -12.91 6.78 -15.22
N ARG A 166 -11.72 7.14 -15.68
CA ARG A 166 -11.49 7.55 -17.07
C ARG A 166 -11.65 6.38 -18.04
N SER A 167 -11.13 5.18 -17.69
CA SER A 167 -11.15 4.02 -18.60
C SER A 167 -12.51 3.36 -18.70
N TYR A 168 -13.32 3.41 -17.65
CA TYR A 168 -14.62 2.72 -17.57
C TYR A 168 -15.82 3.66 -17.48
N GLY A 169 -15.62 4.97 -17.56
CA GLY A 169 -16.69 5.96 -17.45
C GLY A 169 -17.40 5.98 -16.09
N LEU A 170 -16.70 5.58 -15.01
CA LEU A 170 -17.30 5.50 -13.69
C LEU A 170 -17.38 6.89 -13.05
N ASP A 171 -18.54 7.25 -12.53
CA ASP A 171 -18.69 8.42 -11.67
C ASP A 171 -18.10 8.11 -10.29
N ILE A 172 -17.00 8.79 -9.97
CA ILE A 172 -16.30 8.69 -8.68
C ILE A 172 -16.50 9.90 -7.78
N SER A 173 -17.45 10.77 -8.10
CA SER A 173 -17.69 12.03 -7.37
C SER A 173 -17.99 11.79 -5.89
N ASN A 174 -18.67 10.70 -5.56
CA ASN A 174 -19.06 10.30 -4.21
C ASN A 174 -18.04 9.35 -3.53
N ILE A 175 -16.93 8.99 -4.21
CA ILE A 175 -15.91 8.12 -3.63
C ILE A 175 -14.84 8.97 -2.99
N THR A 176 -14.73 8.89 -1.66
CA THR A 176 -13.79 9.68 -0.88
C THR A 176 -12.36 9.18 -1.05
N GLY A 177 -12.16 7.87 -1.14
CA GLY A 177 -10.86 7.22 -1.34
C GLY A 177 -11.06 5.76 -1.70
N ALA A 178 -10.07 5.17 -2.33
CA ALA A 178 -10.08 3.74 -2.67
C ALA A 178 -8.67 3.21 -2.90
N LYS A 179 -8.49 1.90 -2.73
CA LYS A 179 -7.31 1.17 -3.17
C LYS A 179 -7.72 0.05 -4.10
N SER A 180 -7.15 0.06 -5.30
CA SER A 180 -7.31 -1.02 -6.27
C SER A 180 -6.10 -1.95 -6.26
N GLY A 181 -6.31 -3.18 -6.70
CA GLY A 181 -5.27 -4.18 -6.92
C GLY A 181 -5.62 -5.11 -8.08
N PHE A 182 -4.61 -5.65 -8.71
CA PHE A 182 -4.76 -6.69 -9.71
C PHE A 182 -3.49 -7.54 -9.74
N THR A 183 -3.67 -8.84 -9.71
CA THR A 183 -2.69 -9.86 -10.07
C THR A 183 -3.43 -11.02 -10.71
N ASP A 184 -2.73 -11.93 -11.37
CA ASP A 184 -3.38 -13.08 -11.99
C ASP A 184 -4.03 -14.00 -10.95
N GLY A 185 -3.43 -14.14 -9.76
CA GLY A 185 -3.97 -14.94 -8.66
C GLY A 185 -5.15 -14.29 -7.94
N ALA A 186 -5.10 -12.98 -7.73
CA ALA A 186 -6.13 -12.25 -6.98
C ALA A 186 -7.33 -11.80 -7.84
N GLY A 187 -7.12 -11.63 -9.14
CA GLY A 187 -8.08 -10.92 -9.99
C GLY A 187 -8.20 -9.44 -9.65
N LEU A 188 -9.29 -8.81 -10.03
CA LEU A 188 -9.53 -7.39 -9.76
C LEU A 188 -10.03 -7.18 -8.32
N CYS A 189 -9.26 -6.45 -7.52
CA CYS A 189 -9.56 -6.12 -6.12
C CYS A 189 -9.83 -4.63 -5.97
N LEU A 190 -10.79 -4.29 -5.08
CA LEU A 190 -11.11 -2.89 -4.72
C LEU A 190 -11.55 -2.81 -3.25
N ALA A 191 -11.02 -1.81 -2.52
CA ALA A 191 -11.41 -1.45 -1.16
C ALA A 191 -11.59 0.06 -1.02
#